data_41967e570b13443c01b1b227db439e24
#
_entry.id   41967e570b13443c01b1b227db439e24
#
_cell.length_a   1.000
_cell.length_b   1.000
_cell.length_c   1.000
_cell.angle_alpha   90.00
_cell.angle_beta   90.00
_cell.angle_gamma   90.00
#
_symmetry.space_group_name_H-M   'P 1'
#
loop_
_entity.id
_entity.type
_entity.pdbx_description
1 polymer ?
#
loop_
_entity_poly.entity_id
_entity_poly.type
_entity_poly.pdbx_seq_one_letter_code
_entity_poly.pdbx_strand_id
1 'polypeptide(L)'
;DGKLYENGKPYEQEIARKRVELIEQGLSPAEARKQIEPLLIEAMLSGQNQTYTVIDGFPIYREGVKVVSVSDSCSVQDSVPASDSVPCSDSVSASGTISVSSSKIILASDGYPFLEPTLAASEAALAEQIANDPQNIHSFIATKGIVEGNKSFDDRTYIRFSVEK
;
A
#
# COMPACT_ATOMS: atom_id res chain seq x y z
N ASP A 1 -12.56 -4.44 -8.17
CA ASP A 1 -11.10 -4.40 -7.96
C ASP A 1 -10.67 -2.96 -7.69
N GLY A 2 -10.00 -2.72 -6.55
CA GLY A 2 -9.48 -1.42 -6.18
C GLY A 2 -8.08 -1.19 -6.75
N LYS A 3 -7.69 0.08 -6.97
CA LYS A 3 -6.32 0.43 -7.33
C LYS A 3 -5.55 0.79 -6.05
N LEU A 4 -4.46 0.07 -5.78
CA LEU A 4 -3.57 0.33 -4.66
C LEU A 4 -2.49 1.35 -5.07
N TYR A 5 -2.26 2.32 -4.21
CA TYR A 5 -1.18 3.30 -4.34
C TYR A 5 -0.30 3.21 -3.10
N GLU A 6 0.94 2.81 -3.30
CA GLU A 6 1.92 2.70 -2.23
C GLU A 6 2.98 3.80 -2.34
N ASN A 7 3.48 4.23 -1.20
CA ASN A 7 4.59 5.17 -1.10
C ASN A 7 5.77 4.51 -0.40
N GLY A 8 6.31 3.45 -1.02
CA GLY A 8 7.45 2.71 -0.50
C GLY A 8 8.74 3.52 -0.54
N LYS A 9 9.65 3.20 0.39
CA LYS A 9 11.00 3.77 0.43
C LYS A 9 11.92 2.97 -0.51
N PRO A 10 12.71 3.61 -1.38
CA PRO A 10 13.47 2.91 -2.43
C PRO A 10 14.44 1.84 -1.91
N TYR A 11 15.01 2.03 -0.74
CA TYR A 11 16.01 1.15 -0.13
C TYR A 11 15.44 -0.01 0.72
N GLU A 12 14.16 0.07 1.07
CA GLU A 12 13.56 -0.82 2.09
C GLU A 12 13.58 -2.28 1.66
N GLN A 13 13.28 -2.54 0.40
CA GLN A 13 13.28 -3.89 -0.17
C GLN A 13 14.67 -4.53 -0.19
N GLU A 14 15.72 -3.77 -0.49
CA GLU A 14 17.09 -4.26 -0.52
C GLU A 14 17.57 -4.64 0.88
N ILE A 15 17.32 -3.77 1.85
CA ILE A 15 17.70 -4.03 3.25
C ILE A 15 16.87 -5.18 3.84
N ALA A 16 15.60 -5.31 3.46
CA ALA A 16 14.77 -6.43 3.88
C ALA A 16 15.30 -7.78 3.35
N ARG A 17 15.71 -7.85 2.08
CA ARG A 17 16.35 -9.05 1.51
C ARG A 17 17.64 -9.42 2.25
N LYS A 18 18.47 -8.43 2.57
CA LYS A 18 19.68 -8.67 3.35
C LYS A 18 19.38 -9.26 4.73
N ARG A 19 18.30 -8.84 5.38
CA ARG A 19 17.83 -9.46 6.63
C ARG A 19 17.48 -10.93 6.44
N VAL A 20 16.76 -11.26 5.35
CA VAL A 20 16.40 -12.66 5.03
C VAL A 20 17.67 -13.50 4.84
N GLU A 21 18.62 -13.04 4.05
CA GLU A 21 19.90 -13.72 3.82
C GLU A 21 20.65 -14.02 5.13
N LEU A 22 20.67 -13.07 6.07
CA LEU A 22 21.30 -13.26 7.39
C LEU A 22 20.60 -14.35 8.22
N ILE A 23 19.26 -14.40 8.14
CA ILE A 23 18.48 -15.45 8.82
C ILE A 23 18.75 -16.82 8.18
N GLU A 24 18.80 -16.90 6.85
CA GLU A 24 19.14 -18.12 6.11
C GLU A 24 20.56 -18.62 6.41
N GLN A 25 21.48 -17.72 6.75
CA GLN A 25 22.85 -18.03 7.21
C GLN A 25 22.89 -18.50 8.66
N GLY A 26 21.74 -18.55 9.35
CA GLY A 26 21.61 -19.09 10.70
C GLY A 26 21.59 -18.08 11.84
N LEU A 27 21.49 -16.77 11.54
CA LEU A 27 21.29 -15.77 12.58
C LEU A 27 19.83 -15.81 13.07
N SER A 28 19.63 -15.52 14.35
CA SER A 28 18.29 -15.28 14.86
C SER A 28 17.67 -14.02 14.20
N PRO A 29 16.34 -13.94 14.10
CA PRO A 29 15.67 -12.75 13.55
C PRO A 29 16.05 -11.43 14.25
N ALA A 30 16.31 -11.49 15.55
CA ALA A 30 16.74 -10.34 16.35
C ALA A 30 18.17 -9.90 16.00
N GLU A 31 19.09 -10.85 15.84
CA GLU A 31 20.47 -10.56 15.44
C GLU A 31 20.54 -10.04 14.01
N ALA A 32 19.80 -10.65 13.09
CA ALA A 32 19.68 -10.17 11.71
C ALA A 32 19.13 -8.75 11.66
N ARG A 33 18.09 -8.44 12.45
CA ARG A 33 17.55 -7.06 12.56
C ARG A 33 18.60 -6.09 13.07
N LYS A 34 19.35 -6.45 14.11
CA LYS A 34 20.43 -5.61 14.66
C LYS A 34 21.54 -5.34 13.65
N GLN A 35 21.85 -6.31 12.79
CA GLN A 35 22.88 -6.12 11.75
C GLN A 35 22.45 -5.18 10.62
N ILE A 36 21.17 -5.14 10.26
CA ILE A 36 20.67 -4.23 9.23
C ILE A 36 20.31 -2.83 9.76
N GLU A 37 20.25 -2.64 11.07
CA GLU A 37 19.85 -1.36 11.69
C GLU A 37 20.74 -0.19 11.26
N PRO A 38 22.08 -0.29 11.20
CA PRO A 38 22.92 0.79 10.69
C PRO A 38 22.60 1.18 9.25
N LEU A 39 22.26 0.20 8.39
CA LEU A 39 21.88 0.46 7.00
C LEU A 39 20.55 1.21 6.91
N LEU A 40 19.59 0.87 7.77
CA LEU A 40 18.31 1.59 7.84
C LEU A 40 18.50 3.03 8.29
N ILE A 41 19.36 3.27 9.28
CA ILE A 41 19.67 4.61 9.78
C ILE A 41 20.37 5.43 8.69
N GLU A 42 21.36 4.86 8.02
CA GLU A 42 22.07 5.52 6.92
C GLU A 42 21.12 5.88 5.77
N ALA A 43 20.30 4.94 5.35
CA ALA A 43 19.32 5.14 4.28
C ALA A 43 18.24 6.18 4.66
N MET A 44 17.83 6.22 5.92
CA MET A 44 16.92 7.24 6.43
C MET A 44 17.57 8.62 6.40
N LEU A 45 18.77 8.77 6.94
CA LEU A 45 19.47 10.05 7.02
C LEU A 45 19.84 10.61 5.64
N SER A 46 20.18 9.75 4.69
CA SER A 46 20.54 10.15 3.32
C SER A 46 19.34 10.32 2.41
N GLY A 47 18.20 9.69 2.72
CA GLY A 47 17.05 9.66 1.84
C GLY A 47 15.90 10.59 2.22
N GLN A 48 15.72 10.87 3.51
CA GLN A 48 14.61 11.66 4.03
C GLN A 48 14.62 13.07 3.43
N ASN A 49 13.51 13.45 2.79
CA ASN A 49 13.36 14.72 2.06
C ASN A 49 14.44 15.01 1.00
N GLN A 50 15.11 13.96 0.50
CA GLN A 50 16.05 14.02 -0.61
C GLN A 50 15.64 13.07 -1.75
N THR A 51 15.23 11.83 -1.43
CA THR A 51 14.81 10.82 -2.41
C THR A 51 13.38 10.36 -2.19
N TYR A 52 12.81 10.58 -1.00
CA TYR A 52 11.41 10.33 -0.68
C TYR A 52 10.88 11.42 0.28
N THR A 53 9.58 11.65 0.25
CA THR A 53 8.93 12.72 1.01
C THR A 53 8.55 12.27 2.41
N VAL A 54 8.91 13.09 3.40
CA VAL A 54 8.44 12.97 4.80
C VAL A 54 7.88 14.32 5.24
N ILE A 55 6.75 14.29 5.95
CA ILE A 55 6.15 15.49 6.55
C ILE A 55 6.61 15.55 8.01
N ASP A 56 7.70 16.25 8.24
CA ASP A 56 8.40 16.33 9.53
C ASP A 56 8.64 17.78 10.02
N GLY A 57 8.04 18.76 9.34
CA GLY A 57 8.21 20.18 9.66
C GLY A 57 9.38 20.87 8.93
N PHE A 58 10.15 20.12 8.17
CA PHE A 58 11.21 20.64 7.30
C PHE A 58 10.74 20.74 5.83
N PRO A 59 11.53 21.38 4.94
CA PRO A 59 11.22 21.41 3.51
C PRO A 59 11.09 20.00 2.94
N ILE A 60 9.97 19.73 2.27
CA ILE A 60 9.66 18.42 1.71
C ILE A 60 10.27 18.23 0.31
N TYR A 61 10.62 17.01 -0.05
CA TYR A 61 10.99 16.61 -1.40
C TYR A 61 9.74 16.55 -2.28
N ARG A 62 9.52 17.57 -3.11
CA ARG A 62 8.28 17.77 -3.87
C ARG A 62 8.04 16.71 -4.94
N GLU A 63 9.10 16.16 -5.51
CA GLU A 63 9.01 15.09 -6.53
C GLU A 63 8.47 13.77 -5.97
N GLY A 64 8.59 13.56 -4.66
CA GLY A 64 8.01 12.41 -3.96
C GLY A 64 6.51 12.57 -3.62
N VAL A 65 5.93 13.77 -3.81
CA VAL A 65 4.50 14.01 -3.57
C VAL A 65 3.67 13.43 -4.72
N LYS A 66 2.83 12.47 -4.42
CA LYS A 66 1.91 11.87 -5.39
C LYS A 66 0.52 12.48 -5.23
N VAL A 67 -0.04 12.99 -6.32
CA VAL A 67 -1.42 13.47 -6.38
C VAL A 67 -2.24 12.49 -7.20
N VAL A 68 -3.29 11.96 -6.62
CA VAL A 68 -4.19 11.03 -7.28
C VAL A 68 -5.56 11.68 -7.41
N SER A 69 -6.02 11.87 -8.64
CA SER A 69 -7.37 12.36 -8.91
C SER A 69 -8.38 11.23 -8.74
N VAL A 70 -9.38 11.44 -7.89
CA VAL A 70 -10.51 10.55 -7.73
C VAL A 70 -11.55 10.90 -8.80
N SER A 71 -11.30 10.47 -10.04
CA SER A 71 -12.27 10.55 -11.13
C SER A 71 -12.92 9.18 -11.33
N ASP A 72 -14.16 9.16 -11.85
CA ASP A 72 -14.83 7.92 -12.25
C ASP A 72 -14.10 7.25 -13.41
N SER A 73 -13.07 6.51 -13.12
CA SER A 73 -12.45 5.63 -14.10
C SER A 73 -13.03 4.22 -13.95
N CYS A 74 -14.32 4.11 -14.23
CA CYS A 74 -14.89 2.85 -14.68
C CYS A 74 -15.06 2.92 -16.21
N SER A 75 -13.98 3.18 -16.92
CA SER A 75 -13.89 2.86 -18.34
C SER A 75 -12.96 1.68 -18.46
N VAL A 76 -13.55 0.49 -18.45
CA VAL A 76 -12.95 -0.67 -19.09
C VAL A 76 -12.80 -0.28 -20.56
N GLN A 77 -11.62 0.16 -20.95
CA GLN A 77 -11.25 0.18 -22.35
C GLN A 77 -10.79 -1.24 -22.70
N ASP A 78 -11.76 -2.11 -22.94
CA ASP A 78 -11.55 -3.20 -23.88
C ASP A 78 -11.34 -2.58 -25.24
N SER A 79 -10.13 -2.71 -25.75
CA SER A 79 -9.75 -2.40 -27.11
C SER A 79 -10.49 -3.33 -28.08
N VAL A 80 -11.63 -2.86 -28.57
CA VAL A 80 -12.27 -3.45 -29.76
C VAL A 80 -11.87 -2.60 -30.96
N PRO A 81 -11.36 -3.20 -32.04
CA PRO A 81 -10.96 -2.45 -33.22
C PRO A 81 -12.15 -1.81 -33.91
N ALA A 82 -11.91 -0.60 -34.40
CA ALA A 82 -12.88 0.24 -35.08
C ALA A 82 -13.46 -0.46 -36.32
N SER A 83 -14.80 -0.61 -36.37
CA SER A 83 -15.56 -0.51 -37.62
C SER A 83 -17.04 -0.19 -37.30
N ASP A 84 -17.50 0.79 -38.04
CA ASP A 84 -18.88 1.16 -38.32
C ASP A 84 -19.65 2.04 -37.33
N SER A 85 -19.81 3.26 -37.83
CA SER A 85 -20.69 4.32 -37.45
C SER A 85 -22.17 3.90 -37.39
N VAL A 86 -22.82 4.10 -36.23
CA VAL A 86 -24.30 4.17 -36.16
C VAL A 86 -24.69 5.43 -35.37
N PRO A 87 -25.64 6.24 -35.84
CA PRO A 87 -25.97 7.50 -35.22
C PRO A 87 -26.86 7.33 -33.99
N CYS A 88 -26.54 8.12 -32.95
CA CYS A 88 -27.29 8.25 -31.72
C CYS A 88 -28.66 8.88 -32.00
N SER A 89 -29.74 8.14 -31.80
CA SER A 89 -31.11 8.69 -31.77
C SER A 89 -31.58 8.76 -30.32
N ASP A 90 -31.95 9.97 -29.91
CA ASP A 90 -32.56 10.30 -28.64
C ASP A 90 -33.82 9.47 -28.37
N SER A 91 -33.85 8.77 -27.25
CA SER A 91 -35.09 8.36 -26.62
C SER A 91 -35.01 8.61 -25.12
N VAL A 92 -35.63 9.70 -24.68
CA VAL A 92 -35.92 10.06 -23.32
C VAL A 92 -36.87 9.00 -22.72
N SER A 93 -36.40 8.18 -21.82
CA SER A 93 -37.22 7.36 -20.96
C SER A 93 -37.01 7.81 -19.53
N ALA A 94 -38.02 8.55 -19.03
CA ALA A 94 -38.07 8.99 -17.63
C ALA A 94 -38.38 7.80 -16.73
N SER A 95 -37.36 7.28 -16.07
CA SER A 95 -37.47 6.59 -14.78
C SER A 95 -36.19 6.86 -14.04
N GLY A 96 -36.22 7.90 -13.23
CA GLY A 96 -35.03 8.41 -12.54
C GLY A 96 -34.61 7.52 -11.39
N THR A 97 -33.75 6.58 -11.66
CA THR A 97 -32.84 6.08 -10.65
C THR A 97 -31.54 6.85 -10.83
N ILE A 98 -31.37 7.91 -10.02
CA ILE A 98 -30.07 8.60 -9.93
C ILE A 98 -29.13 7.59 -9.27
N SER A 99 -28.34 6.90 -10.07
CA SER A 99 -27.21 6.13 -9.54
C SER A 99 -26.13 7.14 -9.16
N VAL A 100 -26.11 7.51 -7.90
CA VAL A 100 -24.99 8.28 -7.33
C VAL A 100 -23.76 7.38 -7.37
N SER A 101 -22.86 7.65 -8.29
CA SER A 101 -21.57 6.98 -8.35
C SER A 101 -20.72 7.49 -7.20
N SER A 102 -20.60 6.71 -6.14
CA SER A 102 -19.73 7.03 -5.01
C SER A 102 -18.42 6.28 -5.12
N SER A 103 -17.31 7.00 -5.15
CA SER A 103 -15.98 6.40 -5.06
C SER A 103 -15.64 6.11 -3.60
N LYS A 104 -15.21 4.88 -3.31
CA LYS A 104 -14.73 4.50 -1.97
C LYS A 104 -13.23 4.65 -1.90
N ILE A 105 -12.76 5.37 -0.89
CA ILE A 105 -11.35 5.59 -0.62
C ILE A 105 -10.99 4.92 0.69
N ILE A 106 -9.84 4.24 0.70
CA ILE A 106 -9.24 3.64 1.88
C ILE A 106 -7.86 4.27 2.07
N LEU A 107 -7.61 4.76 3.26
CA LEU A 107 -6.30 5.22 3.72
C LEU A 107 -5.85 4.29 4.84
N ALA A 108 -4.66 3.75 4.73
CA ALA A 108 -4.08 2.89 5.76
C ALA A 108 -2.60 3.17 5.93
N SER A 109 -2.08 2.90 7.14
CA SER A 109 -0.65 2.88 7.40
C SER A 109 -0.05 1.53 6.99
N ASP A 110 1.29 1.46 6.95
CA ASP A 110 2.10 0.30 6.61
C ASP A 110 2.06 -0.85 7.66
N GLY A 111 1.29 -0.68 8.73
CA GLY A 111 0.99 -1.75 9.67
C GLY A 111 0.09 -2.86 9.10
N TYR A 112 -0.47 -2.67 7.90
CA TYR A 112 -1.19 -3.69 7.13
C TYR A 112 -0.33 -4.15 5.94
N PRO A 113 0.34 -5.32 6.00
CA PRO A 113 1.07 -5.89 4.86
C PRO A 113 0.19 -6.11 3.63
N PHE A 114 -1.07 -6.47 3.88
CA PHE A 114 -2.10 -6.66 2.86
C PHE A 114 -3.32 -5.83 3.20
N LEU A 115 -3.62 -4.86 2.33
CA LEU A 115 -4.75 -3.96 2.50
C LEU A 115 -5.95 -4.48 1.71
N GLU A 116 -7.05 -4.69 2.42
CA GLU A 116 -8.30 -5.22 1.88
C GLU A 116 -9.42 -4.16 1.86
N PRO A 117 -10.48 -4.36 1.07
CA PRO A 117 -11.58 -3.40 0.95
C PRO A 117 -12.38 -3.13 2.23
N THR A 118 -12.20 -3.93 3.28
CA THR A 118 -12.81 -3.75 4.59
C THR A 118 -11.80 -3.92 5.71
N LEU A 119 -12.02 -3.22 6.83
CA LEU A 119 -11.18 -3.37 8.02
C LEU A 119 -11.14 -4.84 8.48
N ALA A 120 -12.28 -5.52 8.52
CA ALA A 120 -12.34 -6.91 8.98
C ALA A 120 -11.51 -7.85 8.09
N ALA A 121 -11.51 -7.64 6.77
CA ALA A 121 -10.70 -8.43 5.85
C ALA A 121 -9.20 -8.10 6.00
N SER A 122 -8.83 -6.83 6.19
CA SER A 122 -7.45 -6.43 6.45
C SER A 122 -6.91 -7.00 7.77
N GLU A 123 -7.73 -7.00 8.82
CA GLU A 123 -7.38 -7.64 10.10
C GLU A 123 -7.24 -9.17 9.97
N ALA A 124 -8.08 -9.80 9.17
CA ALA A 124 -7.98 -11.24 8.89
C ALA A 124 -6.69 -11.57 8.11
N ALA A 125 -6.38 -10.80 7.07
CA ALA A 125 -5.15 -10.95 6.29
C ALA A 125 -3.89 -10.73 7.16
N LEU A 126 -3.91 -9.74 8.06
CA LEU A 126 -2.84 -9.51 9.03
C LEU A 126 -2.67 -10.70 9.98
N ALA A 127 -3.76 -11.23 10.51
CA ALA A 127 -3.73 -12.39 11.41
C ALA A 127 -3.18 -13.63 10.69
N GLU A 128 -3.57 -13.86 9.44
CA GLU A 128 -3.05 -14.93 8.60
C GLU A 128 -1.54 -14.77 8.34
N GLN A 129 -1.09 -13.57 8.00
CA GLN A 129 0.33 -13.27 7.80
C GLN A 129 1.14 -13.54 9.08
N ILE A 130 0.66 -13.11 10.25
CA ILE A 130 1.34 -13.36 11.52
C ILE A 130 1.40 -14.86 11.83
N ALA A 131 0.35 -15.62 11.52
CA ALA A 131 0.31 -17.07 11.76
C ALA A 131 1.25 -17.83 10.82
N ASN A 132 1.34 -17.46 9.55
CA ASN A 132 2.07 -18.21 8.52
C ASN A 132 3.52 -17.74 8.34
N ASP A 133 3.78 -16.44 8.51
CA ASP A 133 5.11 -15.84 8.33
C ASP A 133 5.37 -14.72 9.36
N PRO A 134 5.47 -15.06 10.65
CA PRO A 134 5.62 -14.09 11.73
C PRO A 134 6.89 -13.25 11.61
N GLN A 135 7.87 -13.70 10.84
CA GLN A 135 9.12 -12.98 10.65
C GLN A 135 9.15 -12.16 9.35
N ASN A 136 8.12 -12.20 8.52
CA ASN A 136 8.09 -11.49 7.23
C ASN A 136 9.33 -11.80 6.38
N ILE A 137 9.57 -13.07 6.11
CA ILE A 137 10.73 -13.58 5.35
C ILE A 137 10.33 -14.44 4.15
N HIS A 138 9.04 -14.73 3.97
CA HIS A 138 8.52 -15.60 2.91
C HIS A 138 7.49 -14.90 2.04
N SER A 139 6.26 -14.78 2.52
CA SER A 139 5.13 -14.22 1.77
C SER A 139 5.16 -12.69 1.64
N PHE A 140 5.71 -12.03 2.64
CA PHE A 140 5.92 -10.59 2.68
C PHE A 140 7.30 -10.31 3.26
N ILE A 141 8.24 -9.83 2.44
CA ILE A 141 9.61 -9.57 2.88
C ILE A 141 9.70 -8.15 3.46
N ALA A 142 10.05 -8.08 4.75
CA ALA A 142 10.16 -6.82 5.47
C ALA A 142 11.43 -6.73 6.34
N THR A 143 11.76 -5.52 6.74
CA THR A 143 12.94 -5.25 7.60
C THR A 143 12.74 -5.69 9.05
N LYS A 144 11.50 -6.04 9.45
CA LYS A 144 11.16 -6.51 10.81
C LYS A 144 10.09 -7.60 10.74
N GLY A 145 10.10 -8.49 11.71
CA GLY A 145 9.02 -9.44 12.00
C GLY A 145 8.17 -8.99 13.17
N ILE A 146 7.28 -9.87 13.64
CA ILE A 146 6.49 -9.64 14.85
C ILE A 146 7.40 -9.65 16.09
N VAL A 147 7.17 -8.72 17.00
CA VAL A 147 7.81 -8.70 18.31
C VAL A 147 6.90 -9.45 19.28
N GLU A 148 7.50 -10.23 20.16
CA GLU A 148 6.77 -11.01 21.18
C GLU A 148 5.85 -10.10 22.00
N GLY A 149 4.59 -10.50 22.14
CA GLY A 149 3.55 -9.74 22.84
C GLY A 149 2.80 -8.71 21.96
N ASN A 150 3.29 -8.41 20.77
CA ASN A 150 2.60 -7.51 19.84
C ASN A 150 1.51 -8.25 19.04
N LYS A 151 0.51 -7.49 18.64
CA LYS A 151 -0.61 -7.97 17.80
C LYS A 151 -0.50 -7.55 16.33
N SER A 152 0.55 -6.83 15.97
CA SER A 152 0.85 -6.40 14.61
C SER A 152 2.33 -6.14 14.44
N PHE A 153 2.79 -6.07 13.20
CA PHE A 153 4.20 -5.78 12.85
C PHE A 153 4.58 -4.32 13.12
N ASP A 154 3.60 -3.41 13.04
CA ASP A 154 3.74 -1.98 13.29
C ASP A 154 2.42 -1.38 13.79
N ASP A 155 2.44 -0.08 14.14
CA ASP A 155 1.23 0.69 14.39
C ASP A 155 0.36 0.71 13.14
N ARG A 156 -0.97 0.56 13.32
CA ARG A 156 -1.88 0.46 12.20
C ARG A 156 -3.07 1.40 12.31
N THR A 157 -3.38 1.99 11.19
CA THR A 157 -4.54 2.86 11.01
C THR A 157 -5.28 2.45 9.75
N TYR A 158 -6.60 2.44 9.80
CA TYR A 158 -7.47 2.17 8.68
C TYR A 158 -8.61 3.18 8.67
N ILE A 159 -8.74 3.94 7.59
CA ILE A 159 -9.84 4.89 7.39
C ILE A 159 -10.50 4.58 6.06
N ARG A 160 -11.81 4.43 6.04
CA ARG A 160 -12.61 4.24 4.84
C ARG A 160 -13.73 5.26 4.78
N PHE A 161 -13.86 5.93 3.63
CA PHE A 161 -14.93 6.89 3.40
C PHE A 161 -15.39 6.87 1.94
N SER A 162 -16.55 7.46 1.69
CA SER A 162 -17.10 7.63 0.34
C SER A 162 -17.01 9.09 -0.06
N VAL A 163 -16.66 9.33 -1.31
CA VAL A 163 -16.76 10.66 -1.93
C VAL A 163 -18.00 10.64 -2.83
N GLU A 164 -18.99 11.46 -2.47
CA GLU A 164 -20.18 11.68 -3.27
C GLU A 164 -19.90 12.85 -4.24
N LYS A 165 -20.40 12.72 -5.45
CA LYS A 165 -20.34 13.78 -6.47
C LYS A 165 -21.65 14.55 -6.52
#